data_2a11d60a7bae32628921bf5a7d30a30e
#
_entry.id   2a11d60a7bae32628921bf5a7d30a30e
#
_cell.length_a   1.000
_cell.length_b   1.000
_cell.length_c   1.000
_cell.angle_alpha   90.00
_cell.angle_beta   90.00
_cell.angle_gamma   90.00
#
_symmetry.space_group_name_H-M   'P 1'
#
loop_
_entity.id
_entity.type
_entity.pdbx_description
1 polymer ?
#
loop_
_entity_poly.entity_id
_entity_poly.type
_entity_poly.pdbx_seq_one_letter_code
_entity_poly.pdbx_strand_id
1 'polypeptide(L)'
;MIKPVSEGSSIGMKKVNTPNELESAVREAEKYNTGVMLEEYLDGKSITVGVLDISKNTIATPILEFRTKTEWYDFEAKYTEGLTEFILPAEINKELTKEIQDLSIKSHKAIEAKGMSRVDFIVTEDGTPFVLEINTIPGMTDLSDLPAQSKAMGISYDALVGIILNSAVAL
;
A
#
# COMPACT_ATOMS: atom_id res chain seq x y z
N MET A 1 1.18 -16.04 5.14
CA MET A 1 2.37 -15.13 5.13
C MET A 1 2.99 -15.09 6.50
N ILE A 2 4.32 -15.20 6.57
CA ILE A 2 5.12 -14.98 7.78
C ILE A 2 5.84 -13.65 7.61
N LYS A 3 5.79 -12.80 8.63
CA LYS A 3 6.35 -11.43 8.57
C LYS A 3 7.05 -11.08 9.88
N PRO A 4 8.22 -10.42 9.87
CA PRO A 4 8.70 -9.68 11.04
C PRO A 4 7.72 -8.53 11.36
N VAL A 5 7.47 -8.28 12.66
CA VAL A 5 6.43 -7.29 13.07
C VAL A 5 6.79 -5.85 12.70
N SER A 6 8.08 -5.49 12.71
CA SER A 6 8.51 -4.09 12.57
C SER A 6 9.37 -3.83 11.33
N GLU A 7 9.45 -4.77 10.38
CA GLU A 7 10.17 -4.56 9.14
C GLU A 7 9.26 -4.03 8.03
N GLY A 8 9.83 -3.22 7.14
CA GLY A 8 9.17 -2.68 5.97
C GLY A 8 9.62 -3.33 4.66
N SER A 9 9.10 -2.84 3.53
CA SER A 9 9.54 -3.20 2.17
C SER A 9 9.55 -4.69 1.86
N SER A 10 8.67 -5.47 2.47
CA SER A 10 8.62 -6.95 2.36
C SER A 10 9.89 -7.67 2.84
N ILE A 11 10.77 -7.00 3.60
CA ILE A 11 11.99 -7.61 4.14
C ILE A 11 11.62 -8.70 5.15
N GLY A 12 12.26 -9.88 5.02
CA GLY A 12 12.04 -11.02 5.91
C GLY A 12 10.67 -11.68 5.80
N MET A 13 9.82 -11.24 4.87
CA MET A 13 8.53 -11.87 4.62
C MET A 13 8.70 -13.17 3.84
N LYS A 14 7.87 -14.15 4.17
CA LYS A 14 7.86 -15.44 3.46
C LYS A 14 6.43 -15.98 3.31
N LYS A 15 6.09 -16.41 2.09
CA LYS A 15 4.93 -17.24 1.82
C LYS A 15 5.26 -18.68 2.21
N VAL A 16 4.38 -19.32 2.97
CA VAL A 16 4.46 -20.71 3.41
C VAL A 16 3.32 -21.46 2.76
N ASN A 17 3.63 -22.48 1.96
CA ASN A 17 2.63 -23.27 1.25
C ASN A 17 2.35 -24.61 1.93
N THR A 18 3.24 -25.07 2.80
CA THR A 18 3.09 -26.34 3.53
C THR A 18 3.44 -26.16 5.02
N PRO A 19 2.84 -26.95 5.93
CA PRO A 19 3.17 -26.91 7.36
C PRO A 19 4.66 -27.15 7.64
N ASN A 20 5.35 -27.93 6.82
CA ASN A 20 6.77 -28.26 7.01
C ASN A 20 7.69 -27.03 6.80
N GLU A 21 7.24 -26.02 6.07
CA GLU A 21 8.01 -24.80 5.83
C GLU A 21 7.85 -23.79 6.98
N LEU A 22 6.81 -23.94 7.81
CA LEU A 22 6.42 -22.94 8.80
C LEU A 22 7.52 -22.67 9.82
N GLU A 23 8.11 -23.71 10.40
CA GLU A 23 9.16 -23.55 11.41
C GLU A 23 10.36 -22.79 10.87
N SER A 24 10.81 -23.15 9.66
CA SER A 24 11.96 -22.49 9.02
C SER A 24 11.66 -21.03 8.69
N ALA A 25 10.44 -20.71 8.23
CA ALA A 25 10.03 -19.36 7.91
C ALA A 25 9.93 -18.48 9.17
N VAL A 26 9.41 -19.02 10.27
CA VAL A 26 9.38 -18.32 11.56
C VAL A 26 10.79 -18.02 12.05
N ARG A 27 11.69 -19.01 12.05
CA ARG A 27 13.09 -18.80 12.46
C ARG A 27 13.81 -17.74 11.61
N GLU A 28 13.53 -17.66 10.33
CA GLU A 28 14.09 -16.60 9.46
C GLU A 28 13.55 -15.22 9.86
N ALA A 29 12.25 -15.09 10.11
CA ALA A 29 11.64 -13.84 10.54
C ALA A 29 12.12 -13.40 11.94
N GLU A 30 12.38 -14.35 12.87
CA GLU A 30 12.91 -14.08 14.21
C GLU A 30 14.30 -13.41 14.19
N LYS A 31 15.08 -13.57 13.12
CA LYS A 31 16.40 -12.91 12.99
C LYS A 31 16.33 -11.39 13.04
N TYR A 32 15.17 -10.82 12.77
CA TYR A 32 14.94 -9.38 12.84
C TYR A 32 14.65 -8.85 14.24
N ASN A 33 14.51 -9.74 15.25
CA ASN A 33 14.31 -9.40 16.66
C ASN A 33 13.09 -8.50 16.96
N THR A 34 12.04 -8.58 16.15
CA THR A 34 10.85 -7.71 16.26
C THR A 34 9.57 -8.47 16.58
N GLY A 35 9.67 -9.78 16.83
CA GLY A 35 8.53 -10.68 16.86
C GLY A 35 8.12 -11.12 15.45
N VAL A 36 7.25 -12.13 15.38
CA VAL A 36 6.79 -12.71 14.12
C VAL A 36 5.27 -12.69 14.06
N MET A 37 4.75 -12.19 12.94
CA MET A 37 3.33 -12.16 12.63
C MET A 37 3.02 -13.24 11.58
N LEU A 38 1.93 -13.98 11.81
CA LEU A 38 1.40 -14.97 10.88
C LEU A 38 0.06 -14.45 10.38
N GLU A 39 -0.08 -14.32 9.07
CA GLU A 39 -1.31 -13.88 8.42
C GLU A 39 -1.77 -14.90 7.38
N GLU A 40 -3.07 -14.94 7.12
CA GLU A 40 -3.59 -15.63 5.94
C GLU A 40 -3.00 -15.03 4.67
N TYR A 41 -2.58 -15.88 3.73
CA TYR A 41 -2.20 -15.43 2.40
C TYR A 41 -3.45 -15.17 1.57
N LEU A 42 -3.62 -13.94 1.14
CA LEU A 42 -4.68 -13.56 0.23
C LEU A 42 -4.12 -13.51 -1.20
N ASP A 43 -4.68 -14.31 -2.07
CA ASP A 43 -4.38 -14.24 -3.50
C ASP A 43 -5.27 -13.18 -4.16
N GLY A 44 -4.67 -12.33 -4.99
CA GLY A 44 -5.41 -11.25 -5.62
C GLY A 44 -4.55 -10.14 -6.18
N LYS A 45 -5.22 -9.08 -6.63
CA LYS A 45 -4.55 -7.87 -7.13
C LYS A 45 -3.97 -7.05 -5.99
N SER A 46 -2.67 -6.75 -6.05
CA SER A 46 -2.04 -5.77 -5.17
C SER A 46 -2.32 -4.37 -5.68
N ILE A 47 -2.93 -3.54 -4.86
CA ILE A 47 -3.26 -2.16 -5.21
C ILE A 47 -2.92 -1.20 -4.06
N THR A 48 -2.75 0.06 -4.39
CA THR A 48 -2.54 1.11 -3.38
C THR A 48 -3.32 2.37 -3.71
N VAL A 49 -3.69 3.12 -2.67
CA VAL A 49 -4.46 4.36 -2.78
C VAL A 49 -3.86 5.43 -1.87
N GLY A 50 -3.49 6.55 -2.45
CA GLY A 50 -3.14 7.74 -1.69
C GLY A 50 -4.37 8.41 -1.10
N VAL A 51 -4.24 8.98 0.08
CA VAL A 51 -5.27 9.81 0.72
C VAL A 51 -4.63 11.14 1.07
N LEU A 52 -5.33 12.23 0.75
CA LEU A 52 -4.86 13.60 0.96
C LEU A 52 -5.94 14.41 1.70
N ASP A 53 -5.51 15.18 2.69
CA ASP A 53 -6.32 16.22 3.30
C ASP A 53 -6.10 17.54 2.55
N ILE A 54 -7.11 17.97 1.80
CA ILE A 54 -7.08 19.24 1.05
C ILE A 54 -8.10 20.18 1.66
N SER A 55 -7.62 21.19 2.35
CA SER A 55 -8.46 22.12 3.12
C SER A 55 -9.32 21.39 4.17
N LYS A 56 -10.62 21.32 3.99
CA LYS A 56 -11.55 20.63 4.90
C LYS A 56 -12.00 19.26 4.41
N ASN A 57 -11.45 18.80 3.28
CA ASN A 57 -11.87 17.56 2.64
C ASN A 57 -10.75 16.54 2.67
N THR A 58 -11.07 15.30 3.00
CA THR A 58 -10.22 14.14 2.80
C THR A 58 -10.61 13.47 1.48
N ILE A 59 -9.67 13.33 0.56
CA ILE A 59 -9.89 12.74 -0.76
C ILE A 59 -8.97 11.55 -0.99
N ALA A 60 -9.42 10.58 -1.78
CA ALA A 60 -8.61 9.47 -2.26
C ALA A 60 -8.12 9.75 -3.68
N THR A 61 -6.89 9.33 -3.96
CA THR A 61 -6.29 9.40 -5.31
C THR A 61 -6.86 8.31 -6.23
N PRO A 62 -6.56 8.34 -7.54
CA PRO A 62 -6.73 7.18 -8.40
C PRO A 62 -5.96 5.98 -7.85
N ILE A 63 -6.53 4.80 -8.00
CA ILE A 63 -5.94 3.55 -7.52
C ILE A 63 -4.80 3.16 -8.43
N LEU A 64 -3.66 2.77 -7.85
CA LEU A 64 -2.52 2.21 -8.55
C LEU A 64 -2.49 0.69 -8.35
N GLU A 65 -2.44 -0.09 -9.43
CA GLU A 65 -2.30 -1.55 -9.41
C GLU A 65 -0.83 -1.92 -9.66
N PHE A 66 -0.33 -2.86 -8.86
CA PHE A 66 0.97 -3.50 -9.05
C PHE A 66 0.76 -4.87 -9.69
N ARG A 67 1.13 -5.01 -10.95
CA ARG A 67 1.09 -6.29 -11.66
C ARG A 67 2.49 -6.87 -11.70
N THR A 68 2.79 -7.75 -10.76
CA THR A 68 4.10 -8.38 -10.68
C THR A 68 4.20 -9.64 -11.51
N LYS A 69 5.42 -9.95 -11.98
CA LYS A 69 5.77 -11.22 -12.64
C LYS A 69 6.17 -12.31 -11.63
N THR A 70 6.41 -11.92 -10.37
CA THR A 70 6.67 -12.85 -9.26
C THR A 70 5.34 -13.35 -8.68
N GLU A 71 5.40 -14.39 -7.84
CA GLU A 71 4.21 -14.98 -7.22
C GLU A 71 3.40 -13.98 -6.38
N TRP A 72 4.08 -13.01 -5.76
CA TRP A 72 3.49 -11.93 -4.97
C TRP A 72 4.41 -10.70 -5.00
N TYR A 73 3.95 -9.56 -4.50
CA TYR A 73 4.68 -8.28 -4.53
C TYR A 73 5.75 -8.25 -3.41
N ASP A 74 6.82 -9.03 -3.60
CA ASP A 74 7.94 -9.18 -2.68
C ASP A 74 9.00 -8.07 -2.83
N PHE A 75 10.11 -8.22 -2.11
CA PHE A 75 11.23 -7.27 -2.17
C PHE A 75 11.82 -7.18 -3.58
N GLU A 76 11.98 -8.32 -4.25
CA GLU A 76 12.56 -8.37 -5.61
C GLU A 76 11.61 -7.69 -6.61
N ALA A 77 10.31 -7.96 -6.53
CA ALA A 77 9.29 -7.33 -7.35
C ALA A 77 9.24 -5.80 -7.16
N LYS A 78 9.53 -5.30 -5.95
CA LYS A 78 9.52 -3.87 -5.63
C LYS A 78 10.70 -3.10 -6.20
N TYR A 79 11.88 -3.74 -6.26
CA TYR A 79 13.15 -3.03 -6.52
C TYR A 79 13.88 -3.48 -7.77
N THR A 80 13.42 -4.52 -8.48
CA THR A 80 14.01 -4.96 -9.73
C THR A 80 13.22 -4.41 -10.92
N GLU A 81 13.90 -3.64 -11.76
CA GLU A 81 13.30 -3.03 -12.95
C GLU A 81 12.69 -4.11 -13.87
N GLY A 82 11.47 -3.86 -14.32
CA GLY A 82 10.74 -4.73 -15.24
C GLY A 82 10.05 -5.93 -14.60
N LEU A 83 10.15 -6.15 -13.28
CA LEU A 83 9.41 -7.22 -12.59
C LEU A 83 7.98 -6.80 -12.24
N THR A 84 7.72 -5.52 -12.07
CA THR A 84 6.38 -5.00 -11.77
C THR A 84 5.95 -3.97 -12.81
N GLU A 85 4.76 -4.13 -13.33
CA GLU A 85 4.05 -3.15 -14.14
C GLU A 85 3.14 -2.32 -13.23
N PHE A 86 3.21 -0.99 -13.39
CA PHE A 86 2.40 -0.02 -12.66
C PHE A 86 1.23 0.43 -13.52
N ILE A 87 0.00 0.11 -13.13
CA ILE A 87 -1.21 0.43 -13.90
C ILE A 87 -1.99 1.51 -13.15
N LEU A 88 -2.03 2.70 -13.74
CA LEU A 88 -2.66 3.89 -13.16
C LEU A 88 -3.53 4.61 -14.20
N PRO A 89 -4.86 4.67 -14.02
CA PRO A 89 -5.62 4.03 -12.94
C PRO A 89 -5.70 2.50 -13.07
N ALA A 90 -5.90 1.81 -11.93
CA ALA A 90 -6.07 0.36 -11.89
C ALA A 90 -7.23 -0.13 -12.77
N GLU A 91 -7.06 -1.33 -13.34
CA GLU A 91 -8.08 -1.98 -14.19
C GLU A 91 -9.13 -2.71 -13.33
N ILE A 92 -9.99 -1.94 -12.67
CA ILE A 92 -11.11 -2.43 -11.86
C ILE A 92 -12.40 -1.66 -12.22
N ASN A 93 -13.56 -2.23 -11.91
CA ASN A 93 -14.83 -1.58 -12.21
C ASN A 93 -15.08 -0.35 -11.31
N LYS A 94 -16.04 0.50 -11.71
CA LYS A 94 -16.29 1.79 -11.03
C LYS A 94 -16.85 1.63 -9.63
N GLU A 95 -17.67 0.63 -9.40
CA GLU A 95 -18.29 0.34 -8.11
C GLU A 95 -17.22 -0.03 -7.09
N LEU A 96 -16.34 -0.96 -7.45
CA LEU A 96 -15.22 -1.39 -6.62
C LEU A 96 -14.18 -0.26 -6.43
N THR A 97 -13.92 0.53 -7.48
CA THR A 97 -13.06 1.73 -7.38
C THR A 97 -13.56 2.65 -6.27
N LYS A 98 -14.87 2.96 -6.29
CA LYS A 98 -15.46 3.83 -5.28
C LYS A 98 -15.39 3.22 -3.88
N GLU A 99 -15.70 1.94 -3.74
CA GLU A 99 -15.64 1.23 -2.46
C GLU A 99 -14.23 1.30 -1.86
N ILE A 100 -13.19 0.98 -2.64
CA ILE A 100 -11.79 1.01 -2.19
C ILE A 100 -11.36 2.43 -1.81
N GLN A 101 -11.75 3.44 -2.58
CA GLN A 101 -11.47 4.83 -2.24
C GLN A 101 -12.17 5.26 -0.95
N ASP A 102 -13.42 4.87 -0.74
CA ASP A 102 -14.17 5.14 0.50
C ASP A 102 -13.52 4.40 1.70
N LEU A 103 -13.08 3.15 1.53
CA LEU A 103 -12.33 2.40 2.54
C LEU A 103 -10.99 3.06 2.87
N SER A 104 -10.27 3.56 1.87
CA SER A 104 -9.00 4.27 2.08
C SER A 104 -9.19 5.52 2.93
N ILE A 105 -10.22 6.32 2.65
CA ILE A 105 -10.57 7.49 3.46
C ILE A 105 -10.97 7.10 4.89
N LYS A 106 -11.75 6.02 5.05
CA LYS A 106 -12.11 5.50 6.37
C LYS A 106 -10.88 5.03 7.15
N SER A 107 -9.96 4.31 6.50
CA SER A 107 -8.71 3.83 7.09
C SER A 107 -7.83 4.99 7.57
N HIS A 108 -7.64 6.01 6.72
CA HIS A 108 -6.92 7.24 7.06
C HIS A 108 -7.49 7.91 8.32
N LYS A 109 -8.82 8.07 8.38
CA LYS A 109 -9.52 8.69 9.52
C LYS A 109 -9.48 7.82 10.78
N ALA A 110 -9.55 6.50 10.64
CA ALA A 110 -9.56 5.56 11.76
C ALA A 110 -8.28 5.60 12.60
N ILE A 111 -7.13 5.91 11.96
CA ILE A 111 -5.84 6.09 12.65
C ILE A 111 -5.54 7.57 12.96
N GLU A 112 -6.50 8.46 12.76
CA GLU A 112 -6.36 9.91 12.95
C GLU A 112 -5.18 10.51 12.14
N ALA A 113 -4.86 9.90 10.99
CA ALA A 113 -3.84 10.42 10.09
C ALA A 113 -4.24 11.82 9.58
N LYS A 114 -3.25 12.65 9.30
CA LYS A 114 -3.44 14.02 8.79
C LYS A 114 -2.49 14.30 7.63
N GLY A 115 -2.98 15.10 6.71
CA GLY A 115 -2.22 15.58 5.55
C GLY A 115 -2.15 14.54 4.44
N MET A 116 -1.55 13.41 4.70
CA MET A 116 -1.43 12.33 3.73
C MET A 116 -1.38 10.95 4.38
N SER A 117 -1.77 9.94 3.62
CA SER A 117 -1.44 8.53 3.86
C SER A 117 -1.48 7.75 2.56
N ARG A 118 -1.01 6.52 2.58
CA ARG A 118 -1.17 5.54 1.50
C ARG A 118 -1.69 4.25 2.11
N VAL A 119 -2.78 3.73 1.56
CA VAL A 119 -3.42 2.51 2.03
C VAL A 119 -3.20 1.42 1.00
N ASP A 120 -2.61 0.32 1.43
CA ASP A 120 -2.27 -0.82 0.57
C ASP A 120 -3.30 -1.94 0.77
N PHE A 121 -3.73 -2.55 -0.34
CA PHE A 121 -4.79 -3.57 -0.35
C PHE A 121 -4.38 -4.79 -1.18
N ILE A 122 -5.00 -5.93 -0.85
CA ILE A 122 -5.24 -7.03 -1.78
C ILE A 122 -6.73 -7.04 -2.13
N VAL A 123 -7.03 -7.14 -3.41
CA VAL A 123 -8.38 -7.39 -3.93
C VAL A 123 -8.43 -8.81 -4.44
N THR A 124 -9.16 -9.67 -3.75
CA THR A 124 -9.31 -11.08 -4.11
C THR A 124 -10.11 -11.27 -5.40
N GLU A 125 -10.09 -12.47 -5.98
CA GLU A 125 -10.73 -12.77 -7.27
C GLU A 125 -12.25 -12.51 -7.24
N ASP A 126 -12.89 -12.70 -6.10
CA ASP A 126 -14.31 -12.39 -5.90
C ASP A 126 -14.61 -10.88 -5.76
N GLY A 127 -13.58 -10.04 -5.82
CA GLY A 127 -13.68 -8.58 -5.74
C GLY A 127 -13.68 -8.04 -4.32
N THR A 128 -13.40 -8.83 -3.29
CA THR A 128 -13.36 -8.35 -1.90
C THR A 128 -12.04 -7.62 -1.62
N PRO A 129 -12.07 -6.34 -1.20
CA PRO A 129 -10.87 -5.59 -0.85
C PRO A 129 -10.48 -5.81 0.62
N PHE A 130 -9.24 -6.18 0.85
CA PHE A 130 -8.64 -6.31 2.18
C PHE A 130 -7.55 -5.26 2.39
N VAL A 131 -7.68 -4.44 3.43
CA VAL A 131 -6.63 -3.50 3.85
C VAL A 131 -5.47 -4.29 4.44
N LEU A 132 -4.26 -4.08 3.93
CA LEU A 132 -3.04 -4.68 4.45
C LEU A 132 -2.34 -3.77 5.45
N GLU A 133 -2.10 -2.53 5.06
CA GLU A 133 -1.38 -1.56 5.86
C GLU A 133 -1.73 -0.12 5.49
N ILE A 134 -1.44 0.80 6.40
CA ILE A 134 -1.59 2.25 6.21
C ILE A 134 -0.23 2.91 6.43
N ASN A 135 0.32 3.49 5.39
CA ASN A 135 1.59 4.23 5.44
C ASN A 135 1.31 5.71 5.67
N THR A 136 1.64 6.22 6.84
CA THR A 136 1.41 7.63 7.22
C THR A 136 2.47 8.59 6.68
N ILE A 137 3.64 8.09 6.30
CA ILE A 137 4.72 8.84 5.64
C ILE A 137 5.12 8.06 4.38
N PRO A 138 4.28 8.05 3.33
CA PRO A 138 4.60 7.36 2.09
C PRO A 138 5.78 8.04 1.38
N GLY A 139 6.47 7.27 0.52
CA GLY A 139 7.58 7.79 -0.27
C GLY A 139 7.19 9.00 -1.12
N MET A 140 8.12 9.94 -1.25
CA MET A 140 7.94 11.22 -1.95
C MET A 140 9.01 11.46 -3.02
N THR A 141 9.63 10.40 -3.57
CA THR A 141 10.54 10.51 -4.71
C THR A 141 9.76 10.51 -6.04
N ASP A 142 10.42 10.83 -7.13
CA ASP A 142 9.83 10.83 -8.48
C ASP A 142 9.26 9.48 -8.91
N LEU A 143 9.72 8.39 -8.28
CA LEU A 143 9.27 7.02 -8.53
C LEU A 143 8.25 6.52 -7.49
N SER A 144 7.85 7.37 -6.55
CA SER A 144 6.93 6.97 -5.49
C SER A 144 5.47 7.04 -5.93
N ASP A 145 4.66 6.17 -5.34
CA ASP A 145 3.26 5.96 -5.71
C ASP A 145 2.40 7.20 -5.49
N LEU A 146 2.50 7.84 -4.31
CA LEU A 146 1.67 9.00 -3.98
C LEU A 146 1.90 10.20 -4.93
N PRO A 147 3.13 10.60 -5.28
CA PRO A 147 3.37 11.60 -6.32
C PRO A 147 2.80 11.22 -7.69
N ALA A 148 2.95 9.94 -8.11
CA ALA A 148 2.41 9.47 -9.38
C ALA A 148 0.87 9.55 -9.41
N GLN A 149 0.21 9.07 -8.35
CA GLN A 149 -1.25 9.12 -8.19
C GLN A 149 -1.76 10.58 -8.13
N SER A 150 -1.06 11.47 -7.43
CA SER A 150 -1.40 12.89 -7.36
C SER A 150 -1.28 13.58 -8.72
N LYS A 151 -0.23 13.27 -9.47
CA LYS A 151 -0.04 13.76 -10.83
C LYS A 151 -1.17 13.30 -11.77
N ALA A 152 -1.66 12.07 -11.63
CA ALA A 152 -2.79 11.57 -12.39
C ALA A 152 -4.11 12.33 -12.11
N MET A 153 -4.21 13.03 -10.97
CA MET A 153 -5.30 13.95 -10.63
C MET A 153 -5.05 15.39 -11.08
N GLY A 154 -3.91 15.68 -11.71
CA GLY A 154 -3.52 17.05 -12.07
C GLY A 154 -2.87 17.85 -10.94
N ILE A 155 -2.50 17.20 -9.82
CA ILE A 155 -1.77 17.82 -8.70
C ILE A 155 -0.28 17.67 -8.97
N SER A 156 0.41 18.79 -9.18
CA SER A 156 1.88 18.79 -9.37
C SER A 156 2.60 18.39 -8.08
N TYR A 157 3.86 18.00 -8.19
CA TYR A 157 4.67 17.65 -7.01
C TYR A 157 4.75 18.81 -6.02
N ASP A 158 5.00 20.03 -6.49
CA ASP A 158 5.06 21.22 -5.63
C ASP A 158 3.72 21.50 -4.95
N ALA A 159 2.61 21.31 -5.67
CA ALA A 159 1.27 21.46 -5.09
C ALA A 159 1.01 20.37 -4.02
N LEU A 160 1.43 19.13 -4.26
CA LEU A 160 1.34 18.03 -3.29
C LEU A 160 2.12 18.37 -2.00
N VAL A 161 3.36 18.82 -2.14
CA VAL A 161 4.18 19.25 -0.99
C VAL A 161 3.50 20.40 -0.24
N GLY A 162 2.95 21.39 -0.97
CA GLY A 162 2.19 22.50 -0.38
C GLY A 162 0.95 22.02 0.40
N ILE A 163 0.20 21.03 -0.11
CA ILE A 163 -0.94 20.42 0.59
C ILE A 163 -0.50 19.80 1.91
N ILE A 164 0.59 19.01 1.88
CA ILE A 164 1.12 18.34 3.07
C ILE A 164 1.58 19.36 4.12
N LEU A 165 2.35 20.37 3.72
CA LEU A 165 2.81 21.43 4.62
C LEU A 165 1.64 22.21 5.24
N ASN A 166 0.63 22.56 4.43
CA ASN A 166 -0.54 23.28 4.95
C ASN A 166 -1.33 22.46 5.97
N SER A 167 -1.38 21.15 5.82
CA SER A 167 -2.04 20.28 6.80
C SER A 167 -1.34 20.28 8.17
N ALA A 168 -0.02 20.46 8.20
CA ALA A 168 0.77 20.51 9.42
C ALA A 168 0.64 21.87 10.17
N VAL A 169 0.31 22.94 9.46
CA VAL A 169 0.17 24.29 10.02
C VAL A 169 -1.26 24.60 10.48
N ALA A 170 -2.24 23.89 9.96
CA ALA A 170 -3.67 24.07 10.27
C ALA A 170 -4.13 23.36 11.57
N LEU A 171 -3.17 23.01 12.43
CA LEU A 171 -3.40 22.38 13.75
C LEU A 171 -3.76 23.40 14.82
#